data_d42caedd02ba30295a4329e7d3f44c7f
#
_entry.id   d42caedd02ba30295a4329e7d3f44c7f
#
_cell.length_a   1.000
_cell.length_b   1.000
_cell.length_c   1.000
_cell.angle_alpha   90.00
_cell.angle_beta   90.00
_cell.angle_gamma   90.00
#
_symmetry.space_group_name_H-M   'P 1'
#
loop_
_entity.id
_entity.type
_entity.pdbx_description
1 polymer ?
#
loop_
_entity_poly.entity_id
_entity_poly.type
_entity_poly.pdbx_seq_one_letter_code
_entity_poly.pdbx_strand_id
1 'polypeptide(L)' 'MDDHIKIYEEFFEHAMHLLNDHQQSAEMVAGTMMAIAQRIYKTQLNEEEYEEMTEVIKNAPVKPFNIKKERLH' A
#
# COMPACT_ATOMS: atom_id res chain seq x y z
N MET A 1 -8.67 -9.77 19.07
CA MET A 1 -8.28 -9.96 17.68
C MET A 1 -8.13 -8.64 16.99
N ASP A 2 -7.08 -8.50 16.30
CA ASP A 2 -6.71 -7.23 15.76
C ASP A 2 -7.23 -7.07 14.33
N ASP A 3 -8.23 -6.21 14.16
CA ASP A 3 -8.78 -5.94 12.83
C ASP A 3 -7.72 -5.38 11.90
N HIS A 4 -6.73 -4.74 12.47
CA HIS A 4 -5.62 -4.16 11.75
C HIS A 4 -4.84 -5.21 10.97
N ILE A 5 -4.55 -6.31 11.62
CA ILE A 5 -3.81 -7.41 11.00
C ILE A 5 -4.66 -8.06 9.90
N LYS A 6 -5.95 -8.21 10.17
CA LYS A 6 -6.85 -8.81 9.19
C LYS A 6 -6.95 -7.97 7.93
N ILE A 7 -7.07 -6.66 8.08
CA ILE A 7 -7.13 -5.75 6.95
C ILE A 7 -5.83 -5.83 6.15
N TYR A 8 -4.70 -5.84 6.85
CA TYR A 8 -3.41 -5.95 6.20
C TYR A 8 -3.32 -7.22 5.36
N GLU A 9 -3.77 -8.35 5.94
CA GLU A 9 -3.68 -9.62 5.25
C GLU A 9 -4.52 -9.63 3.97
N GLU A 10 -5.70 -9.04 4.03
CA GLU A 10 -6.56 -8.99 2.85
C GLU A 10 -5.92 -8.20 1.71
N PHE A 11 -5.37 -7.03 2.05
CA PHE A 11 -4.71 -6.23 1.02
C PHE A 11 -3.45 -6.89 0.51
N PHE A 12 -2.70 -7.50 1.42
CA PHE A 12 -1.47 -8.17 1.04
C PHE A 12 -1.75 -9.34 0.09
N GLU A 13 -2.75 -10.14 0.39
CA GLU A 13 -3.11 -11.26 -0.47
C GLU A 13 -3.52 -10.80 -1.85
N HIS A 14 -4.31 -9.73 -1.91
CA HIS A 14 -4.75 -9.22 -3.20
C HIS A 14 -3.58 -8.66 -3.99
N ALA A 15 -2.69 -7.95 -3.32
CA ALA A 15 -1.50 -7.41 -3.98
C ALA A 15 -0.63 -8.53 -4.54
N MET A 16 -0.43 -9.59 -3.75
CA MET A 16 0.36 -10.74 -4.21
C MET A 16 -0.30 -11.44 -5.39
N HIS A 17 -1.63 -11.51 -5.36
CA HIS A 17 -2.38 -12.08 -6.46
C HIS A 17 -2.12 -11.31 -7.77
N LEU A 18 -2.17 -9.99 -7.69
CA LEU A 18 -1.92 -9.17 -8.86
C LEU A 18 -0.49 -9.31 -9.37
N LEU A 19 0.47 -9.38 -8.45
CA LEU A 19 1.87 -9.49 -8.82
C LEU A 19 2.22 -10.85 -9.38
N ASN A 20 1.71 -11.92 -8.78
CA ASN A 20 2.11 -13.27 -9.14
C ASN A 20 1.22 -13.90 -10.20
N ASP A 21 -0.09 -13.75 -10.06
CA ASP A 21 -1.04 -14.45 -10.94
C ASP A 21 -1.34 -13.65 -12.18
N HIS A 22 -1.43 -12.34 -12.06
CA HIS A 22 -1.72 -11.48 -13.20
C HIS A 22 -0.48 -10.79 -13.74
N GLN A 23 0.67 -11.02 -13.11
CA GLN A 23 1.96 -10.51 -13.57
C GLN A 23 1.98 -9.00 -13.79
N GLN A 24 1.24 -8.28 -12.97
CA GLN A 24 1.27 -6.82 -13.01
C GLN A 24 2.58 -6.34 -12.41
N SER A 25 3.09 -5.22 -12.87
CA SER A 25 4.32 -4.69 -12.32
C SER A 25 4.13 -4.21 -10.90
N ALA A 26 5.17 -4.38 -10.08
CA ALA A 26 5.13 -3.94 -8.69
C ALA A 26 4.87 -2.45 -8.60
N GLU A 27 5.47 -1.70 -9.51
CA GLU A 27 5.30 -0.25 -9.55
C GLU A 27 3.85 0.15 -9.79
N MET A 28 3.20 -0.52 -10.73
CA MET A 28 1.80 -0.25 -11.03
C MET A 28 0.90 -0.60 -9.87
N VAL A 29 1.14 -1.76 -9.26
CA VAL A 29 0.31 -2.20 -8.13
C VAL A 29 0.49 -1.25 -6.95
N ALA A 30 1.73 -0.93 -6.60
CA ALA A 30 2.00 -0.05 -5.47
C ALA A 30 1.46 1.36 -5.72
N GLY A 31 1.69 1.88 -6.92
CA GLY A 31 1.19 3.21 -7.27
C GLY A 31 -0.32 3.31 -7.19
N THR A 32 -1.01 2.28 -7.67
CA THR A 32 -2.46 2.26 -7.61
C THR A 32 -2.96 2.18 -6.17
N MET A 33 -2.31 1.37 -5.35
CA MET A 33 -2.66 1.28 -3.94
C MET A 33 -2.49 2.61 -3.23
N MET A 34 -1.41 3.30 -3.52
CA MET A 34 -1.18 4.61 -2.91
C MET A 34 -2.20 5.63 -3.37
N ALA A 35 -2.57 5.59 -4.64
CA ALA A 35 -3.58 6.52 -5.16
C ALA A 35 -4.92 6.32 -4.46
N ILE A 36 -5.31 5.07 -4.27
CA ILE A 36 -6.55 4.75 -3.57
C ILE A 36 -6.48 5.22 -2.12
N ALA A 37 -5.36 4.95 -1.46
CA ALA A 37 -5.17 5.35 -0.07
C ALA A 37 -5.24 6.87 0.07
N GLN A 38 -4.62 7.60 -0.85
CA GLN A 38 -4.67 9.06 -0.82
C GLN A 38 -6.09 9.59 -0.95
N ARG A 39 -6.87 8.96 -1.82
CA ARG A 39 -8.27 9.38 -2.00
C ARG A 39 -9.08 9.16 -0.73
N ILE A 40 -8.84 8.05 -0.04
CA ILE A 40 -9.53 7.77 1.22
C ILE A 40 -9.16 8.82 2.25
N TYR A 41 -7.87 9.12 2.39
CA TYR A 41 -7.42 10.13 3.33
C TYR A 41 -8.03 11.50 3.02
N LYS A 42 -8.02 11.89 1.75
CA LYS A 42 -8.58 13.16 1.33
C LYS A 42 -10.07 13.26 1.61
N THR A 43 -10.76 12.13 1.59
CA THR A 43 -12.17 12.08 1.89
C THR A 43 -12.45 12.26 3.38
N GLN A 44 -11.59 11.68 4.22
CA GLN A 44 -11.83 11.59 5.66
C GLN A 44 -11.14 12.68 6.47
N LEU A 45 -10.05 13.23 5.98
CA LEU A 45 -9.23 14.17 6.73
C LEU A 45 -9.35 15.56 6.14
N ASN A 46 -9.24 16.58 7.01
CA ASN A 46 -9.11 17.94 6.50
C ASN A 46 -7.71 18.14 5.95
N GLU A 47 -7.46 19.31 5.38
CA GLU A 47 -6.22 19.56 4.69
C GLU A 47 -5.00 19.46 5.60
N GLU A 48 -5.12 20.00 6.80
CA GLU A 48 -4.03 19.96 7.76
C GLU A 48 -3.73 18.54 8.22
N GLU A 49 -4.78 17.78 8.52
CA GLU A 49 -4.64 16.39 8.92
C GLU A 49 -4.02 15.54 7.81
N TYR A 50 -4.42 15.83 6.57
CA TYR A 50 -3.89 15.10 5.43
C TYR A 50 -2.38 15.34 5.29
N GLU A 51 -1.96 16.59 5.45
CA GLU A 51 -0.54 16.92 5.37
C GLU A 51 0.25 16.25 6.47
N GLU A 52 -0.30 16.23 7.69
CA GLU A 52 0.36 15.56 8.80
C GLU A 52 0.51 14.06 8.54
N MET A 53 -0.54 13.44 8.03
CA MET A 53 -0.50 12.01 7.73
C MET A 53 0.51 11.70 6.63
N THR A 54 0.58 12.57 5.62
CA THR A 54 1.55 12.41 4.54
C THR A 54 2.97 12.44 5.07
N GLU A 55 3.25 13.33 6.03
CA GLU A 55 4.57 13.39 6.64
C GLU A 55 4.89 12.13 7.43
N VAL A 56 3.90 11.62 8.17
CA VAL A 56 4.11 10.39 8.93
C VAL A 56 4.46 9.24 7.98
N ILE A 57 3.72 9.10 6.90
CA ILE A 57 3.96 8.05 5.93
C ILE A 57 5.33 8.20 5.27
N LYS A 58 5.66 9.40 4.89
CA LYS A 58 6.93 9.69 4.23
C LYS A 58 8.12 9.32 5.09
N ASN A 59 8.01 9.54 6.39
CA ASN A 59 9.12 9.34 7.32
C ASN A 59 9.08 8.00 8.05
N ALA A 60 8.07 7.18 7.79
CA ALA A 60 7.95 5.89 8.46
C ALA A 60 9.06 4.94 8.01
N PRO A 61 9.69 4.24 8.95
CA PRO A 61 10.67 3.22 8.57
C PRO A 61 9.97 2.02 7.97
N VAL A 62 10.38 1.62 6.78
CA VAL A 62 9.75 0.51 6.06
C VAL A 62 10.81 -0.47 5.61
N LYS A 63 10.57 -1.75 5.91
CA LYS A 63 11.44 -2.81 5.43
C LYS A 63 10.87 -3.40 4.16
N PRO A 64 11.69 -3.55 3.11
CA PRO A 64 11.20 -4.15 1.88
C PRO A 64 10.82 -5.61 2.10
N PHE A 65 9.91 -6.09 1.27
CA PHE A 65 9.58 -7.50 1.26
C PHE A 65 10.75 -8.31 0.70
N ASN A 66 10.86 -9.55 1.15
CA ASN A 66 11.83 -10.47 0.60
C ASN A 66 11.22 -11.18 -0.61
N ILE A 67 11.15 -10.47 -1.74
CA ILE A 67 10.53 -10.97 -2.97
C ILE A 67 11.59 -11.19 -4.01
N LYS A 68 11.47 -12.28 -4.76
CA LYS A 68 12.41 -12.57 -5.84
C LYS A 68 12.26 -11.54 -6.95
N LYS A 69 13.40 -11.01 -7.40
CA LYS A 69 13.40 -9.91 -8.37
C LYS A 69 12.78 -10.29 -9.69
N GLU A 70 12.89 -11.52 -10.11
CA GLU A 70 12.34 -11.95 -11.39
C GLU A 70 10.82 -11.87 -11.43
N ARG A 71 10.20 -11.64 -10.28
CA ARG A 71 8.73 -11.47 -10.19
C ARG A 71 8.29 -10.03 -10.13
N LEU A 72 9.23 -9.10 -10.17
CA LEU A 72 8.94 -7.68 -9.96
C LEU A 72 9.07 -6.88 -11.25
N HIS A 73 8.53 -7.36 -12.31
CA HIS A 73 8.65 -6.66 -13.59
C HIS A 73 7.46 -5.82 -13.93
#